data_385079e9053b79d2751f47c8815f1b9d
#
_entry.id   385079e9053b79d2751f47c8815f1b9d
#
_cell.length_a   1.000
_cell.length_b   1.000
_cell.length_c   1.000
_cell.angle_alpha   90.00
_cell.angle_beta   90.00
_cell.angle_gamma   90.00
#
_symmetry.space_group_name_H-M   'P 1'
#
loop_
_entity.id
_entity.type
_entity.pdbx_description
1 polymer ?
#
loop_
_entity_poly.entity_id
_entity_poly.type
_entity_poly.pdbx_seq_one_letter_code
_entity_poly.pdbx_strand_id
1 'polypeptide(L)'
;LETWLIVAIVVAFLVWRMMPAKGVQSISAAQLKNILHDKDKVFIDVRTPAEYKGRNIPQFKNIPLGSNFNHLPKDKEIVVICQSGMRSSRACKQLKKQGFERVTNVRGGMSAY
;
A
#
# COMPACT_ATOMS: atom_id res chain seq x y z
N LEU A 1 -31.06 10.44 24.72
CA LEU A 1 -31.39 9.21 24.39
C LEU A 1 -30.16 8.42 24.41
N GLU A 2 -30.14 7.56 24.04
CA GLU A 2 -29.46 6.40 23.88
C GLU A 2 -27.97 6.65 23.71
N THR A 3 -27.27 6.79 24.82
CA THR A 3 -25.81 6.91 24.86
C THR A 3 -25.16 5.75 24.08
N TRP A 4 -25.74 4.54 24.14
CA TRP A 4 -25.23 3.39 23.45
C TRP A 4 -25.29 3.54 21.92
N LEU A 5 -26.29 4.27 21.38
CA LEU A 5 -26.36 4.56 19.95
C LEU A 5 -25.21 5.46 19.50
N ILE A 6 -24.92 6.49 20.32
CA ILE A 6 -23.79 7.40 20.03
C ILE A 6 -22.49 6.64 20.05
N VAL A 7 -22.29 5.79 21.07
CA VAL A 7 -21.08 4.97 21.19
C VAL A 7 -20.97 4.00 19.99
N ALA A 8 -22.06 3.36 19.60
CA ALA A 8 -22.06 2.46 18.46
C ALA A 8 -21.68 3.19 17.16
N ILE A 9 -22.20 4.39 16.93
CA ILE A 9 -21.89 5.20 15.75
C ILE A 9 -20.40 5.60 15.74
N VAL A 10 -19.88 6.03 16.88
CA VAL A 10 -18.48 6.42 17.01
C VAL A 10 -17.56 5.22 16.75
N VAL A 11 -17.86 4.08 17.35
CA VAL A 11 -17.07 2.86 17.13
C VAL A 11 -17.11 2.44 15.67
N ALA A 12 -18.29 2.45 15.05
CA ALA A 12 -18.45 2.11 13.64
C ALA A 12 -17.62 3.05 12.74
N PHE A 13 -17.65 4.35 13.05
CA PHE A 13 -16.88 5.35 12.31
C PHE A 13 -15.37 5.13 12.45
N LEU A 14 -14.90 4.84 13.67
CA LEU A 14 -13.47 4.57 13.91
C LEU A 14 -13.03 3.30 13.20
N VAL A 15 -13.83 2.24 13.27
CA VAL A 15 -13.54 0.99 12.56
C VAL A 15 -13.48 1.24 11.06
N TRP A 16 -14.44 2.00 10.51
CA TRP A 16 -14.46 2.33 9.09
C TRP A 16 -13.20 3.08 8.65
N ARG A 17 -12.72 4.03 9.48
CA ARG A 17 -11.49 4.78 9.19
C ARG A 17 -10.25 3.90 9.21
N MET A 18 -10.24 2.83 9.99
CA MET A 18 -9.12 1.91 10.10
C MET A 18 -9.10 0.87 9.00
N MET A 19 -10.22 0.69 8.30
CA MET A 19 -10.30 -0.29 7.22
C MET A 19 -9.46 0.15 6.02
N PRO A 20 -8.81 -0.81 5.30
CA PRO A 20 -8.12 -0.48 4.07
C PRO A 20 -9.09 0.12 3.06
N ALA A 21 -8.57 0.95 2.15
CA ALA A 21 -9.39 1.51 1.07
C ALA A 21 -10.00 0.36 0.26
N LYS A 22 -11.22 0.57 -0.21
CA LYS A 22 -11.93 -0.42 -1.02
C LYS A 22 -11.10 -0.77 -2.27
N GLY A 23 -10.89 -2.06 -2.50
CA GLY A 23 -10.12 -2.54 -3.64
C GLY A 23 -8.61 -2.56 -3.42
N VAL A 24 -8.12 -2.20 -2.23
CA VAL A 24 -6.73 -2.35 -1.86
C VAL A 24 -6.56 -3.65 -1.10
N GLN A 25 -5.70 -4.53 -1.61
CA GLN A 25 -5.34 -5.77 -0.94
C GLN A 25 -4.14 -5.54 -0.02
N SER A 26 -3.98 -6.45 0.94
CA SER A 26 -2.86 -6.40 1.88
C SER A 26 -2.22 -7.78 1.94
N ILE A 27 -0.91 -7.83 1.77
CA ILE A 27 -0.13 -9.09 1.87
C ILE A 27 0.96 -8.95 2.92
N SER A 28 1.42 -10.08 3.44
CA SER A 28 2.54 -10.14 4.36
C SER A 28 3.87 -10.11 3.61
N ALA A 29 4.98 -9.87 4.34
CA ALA A 29 6.32 -9.97 3.77
C ALA A 29 6.62 -11.38 3.26
N ALA A 30 6.12 -12.40 3.96
CA ALA A 30 6.28 -13.79 3.52
C ALA A 30 5.56 -14.06 2.19
N GLN A 31 4.34 -13.55 2.04
CA GLN A 31 3.58 -13.66 0.80
C GLN A 31 4.26 -12.89 -0.34
N LEU A 32 4.86 -11.74 -0.05
CA LEU A 32 5.60 -10.97 -1.03
C LEU A 32 6.71 -11.80 -1.66
N LYS A 33 7.45 -12.56 -0.87
CA LYS A 33 8.56 -13.37 -1.39
C LYS A 33 8.10 -14.37 -2.46
N ASN A 34 6.86 -14.84 -2.38
CA ASN A 34 6.30 -15.77 -3.34
C ASN A 34 5.94 -15.14 -4.69
N ILE A 35 5.81 -13.82 -4.76
CA ILE A 35 5.36 -13.11 -5.97
C ILE A 35 6.42 -12.20 -6.60
N LEU A 36 7.61 -12.12 -6.02
CA LEU A 36 8.66 -11.19 -6.49
C LEU A 36 9.08 -11.41 -7.94
N HIS A 37 8.88 -12.60 -8.47
CA HIS A 37 9.25 -12.93 -9.84
C HIS A 37 8.09 -12.88 -10.83
N ASP A 38 6.90 -12.47 -10.37
CA ASP A 38 5.73 -12.34 -11.23
C ASP A 38 5.91 -11.16 -12.18
N LYS A 39 5.85 -11.43 -13.49
CA LYS A 39 6.05 -10.41 -14.51
C LYS A 39 4.79 -9.58 -14.82
N ASP A 40 3.64 -10.03 -14.31
CA ASP A 40 2.35 -9.35 -14.48
C ASP A 40 2.11 -8.29 -13.41
N LYS A 41 3.06 -8.05 -12.53
CA LYS A 41 2.96 -7.08 -11.43
C LYS A 41 4.03 -6.00 -11.56
N VAL A 42 3.71 -4.83 -11.02
CA VAL A 42 4.65 -3.71 -10.90
C VAL A 42 4.93 -3.51 -9.42
N PHE A 43 6.19 -3.50 -9.04
CA PHE A 43 6.63 -3.34 -7.65
C PHE A 43 7.19 -1.94 -7.45
N ILE A 44 6.62 -1.16 -6.55
CA ILE A 44 7.09 0.20 -6.26
C ILE A 44 7.37 0.38 -4.76
N ASP A 45 8.50 1.03 -4.47
CA ASP A 45 8.94 1.41 -3.13
C ASP A 45 8.75 2.91 -2.99
N VAL A 46 7.85 3.32 -2.10
CA VAL A 46 7.48 4.73 -1.94
C VAL A 46 8.24 5.43 -0.82
N ARG A 47 9.34 4.82 -0.35
CA ARG A 47 10.24 5.44 0.61
C ARG A 47 11.07 6.53 -0.06
N THR A 48 11.81 7.28 0.76
CA THR A 48 12.75 8.28 0.21
C THR A 48 13.88 7.59 -0.57
N PRO A 49 14.53 8.31 -1.50
CA PRO A 49 15.68 7.75 -2.21
C PRO A 49 16.81 7.31 -1.29
N ALA A 50 17.05 8.03 -0.19
CA ALA A 50 18.09 7.66 0.78
C ALA A 50 17.79 6.34 1.48
N GLU A 51 16.53 6.13 1.89
CA GLU A 51 16.10 4.86 2.48
C GLU A 51 16.28 3.71 1.49
N TYR A 52 15.86 3.91 0.26
CA TYR A 52 15.96 2.91 -0.79
C TYR A 52 17.43 2.56 -1.09
N LYS A 53 18.29 3.56 -1.17
CA LYS A 53 19.71 3.36 -1.41
C LYS A 53 20.38 2.56 -0.29
N GLY A 54 19.94 2.80 0.95
CA GLY A 54 20.52 2.12 2.11
C GLY A 54 20.16 0.64 2.19
N ARG A 55 18.93 0.29 1.85
CA ARG A 55 18.45 -1.09 1.79
C ARG A 55 17.23 -1.16 0.89
N ASN A 56 17.21 -2.09 -0.05
CA ASN A 56 16.07 -2.24 -0.94
C ASN A 56 15.87 -3.68 -1.38
N ILE A 57 14.72 -3.93 -2.01
CA ILE A 57 14.41 -5.16 -2.71
C ILE A 57 14.58 -4.85 -4.20
N PRO A 58 15.52 -5.51 -4.90
CA PRO A 58 15.87 -5.12 -6.28
C PRO A 58 14.70 -5.09 -7.26
N GLN A 59 13.68 -5.89 -7.05
CA GLN A 59 12.50 -5.94 -7.91
C GLN A 59 11.62 -4.68 -7.79
N PHE A 60 11.78 -3.90 -6.73
CA PHE A 60 11.02 -2.69 -6.49
C PHE A 60 11.73 -1.48 -7.08
N LYS A 61 10.98 -0.68 -7.84
CA LYS A 61 11.44 0.61 -8.32
C LYS A 61 11.11 1.68 -7.29
N ASN A 62 12.06 2.54 -6.98
CA ASN A 62 11.84 3.63 -6.03
C ASN A 62 11.06 4.77 -6.70
N ILE A 63 9.84 4.98 -6.25
CA ILE A 63 8.98 6.10 -6.65
C ILE A 63 8.45 6.70 -5.36
N PRO A 64 9.12 7.71 -4.79
CA PRO A 64 8.75 8.23 -3.47
C PRO A 64 7.32 8.73 -3.39
N LEU A 65 6.71 8.60 -2.22
CA LEU A 65 5.38 9.14 -1.96
C LEU A 65 5.34 10.63 -2.29
N GLY A 66 4.28 11.07 -2.96
CA GLY A 66 4.18 12.44 -3.47
C GLY A 66 4.62 12.58 -4.92
N SER A 67 5.27 11.56 -5.47
CA SER A 67 5.62 11.53 -6.89
C SER A 67 4.40 11.21 -7.74
N ASN A 68 4.56 11.38 -9.05
CA ASN A 68 3.51 11.09 -10.02
C ASN A 68 3.56 9.60 -10.43
N PHE A 69 2.43 8.92 -10.38
CA PHE A 69 2.30 7.53 -10.79
C PHE A 69 1.68 7.34 -12.18
N ASN A 70 1.46 8.44 -12.93
CA ASN A 70 0.73 8.40 -14.20
C ASN A 70 1.38 7.53 -15.28
N HIS A 71 2.68 7.31 -15.18
CA HIS A 71 3.44 6.51 -16.15
C HIS A 71 3.31 5.00 -15.92
N LEU A 72 2.70 4.58 -14.80
CA LEU A 72 2.54 3.16 -14.49
C LEU A 72 1.37 2.56 -15.27
N PRO A 73 1.45 1.27 -15.67
CA PRO A 73 0.35 0.62 -16.38
C PRO A 73 -0.84 0.35 -15.44
N LYS A 74 -2.01 0.83 -15.83
CA LYS A 74 -3.22 0.70 -15.00
C LYS A 74 -3.86 -0.69 -15.06
N ASP A 75 -3.47 -1.49 -16.03
CA ASP A 75 -3.98 -2.85 -16.24
C ASP A 75 -3.19 -3.90 -15.46
N LYS A 76 -2.09 -3.52 -14.81
CA LYS A 76 -1.30 -4.42 -13.99
C LYS A 76 -1.56 -4.20 -12.50
N GLU A 77 -1.31 -5.24 -11.71
CA GLU A 77 -1.33 -5.11 -10.26
C GLU A 77 -0.11 -4.31 -9.79
N ILE A 78 -0.35 -3.31 -8.96
CA ILE A 78 0.70 -2.48 -8.38
C ILE A 78 0.91 -2.93 -6.93
N VAL A 79 2.10 -3.42 -6.63
CA VAL A 79 2.49 -3.85 -5.29
C VAL A 79 3.36 -2.76 -4.68
N VAL A 80 2.94 -2.24 -3.53
CA VAL A 80 3.55 -1.05 -2.92
C VAL A 80 4.14 -1.38 -1.57
N ILE A 81 5.38 -0.96 -1.34
CA ILE A 81 6.08 -1.15 -0.07
C ILE A 81 6.61 0.19 0.45
N CYS A 82 6.67 0.32 1.77
CA CYS A 82 7.43 1.38 2.44
C CYS A 82 8.15 0.79 3.65
N GLN A 83 8.58 1.59 4.60
CA GLN A 83 9.32 1.07 5.76
C GLN A 83 8.42 0.30 6.72
N SER A 84 7.22 0.80 7.01
CA SER A 84 6.33 0.23 8.04
C SER A 84 4.93 -0.12 7.53
N GLY A 85 4.58 0.25 6.30
CA GLY A 85 3.25 0.04 5.73
C GLY A 85 2.35 1.26 5.71
N MET A 86 2.72 2.36 6.38
CA MET A 86 1.86 3.56 6.46
C MET A 86 1.91 4.42 5.20
N ARG A 87 3.11 4.76 4.73
CA ARG A 87 3.26 5.54 3.50
C ARG A 87 2.75 4.77 2.29
N SER A 88 2.99 3.47 2.25
CA SER A 88 2.48 2.62 1.17
C SER A 88 0.96 2.52 1.19
N SER A 89 0.34 2.53 2.37
CA SER A 89 -1.11 2.58 2.47
C SER A 89 -1.68 3.87 1.84
N ARG A 90 -1.02 5.01 2.08
CA ARG A 90 -1.41 6.28 1.45
C ARG A 90 -1.23 6.25 -0.06
N ALA A 91 -0.12 5.69 -0.52
CA ALA A 91 0.14 5.54 -1.95
C ALA A 91 -0.91 4.66 -2.61
N CYS A 92 -1.32 3.56 -1.96
CA CYS A 92 -2.37 2.69 -2.47
C CYS A 92 -3.70 3.43 -2.64
N LYS A 93 -4.07 4.28 -1.68
CA LYS A 93 -5.28 5.09 -1.78
C LYS A 93 -5.21 6.06 -2.95
N GLN A 94 -4.05 6.69 -3.14
CA GLN A 94 -3.82 7.60 -4.26
C GLN A 94 -3.94 6.85 -5.59
N LEU A 95 -3.32 5.68 -5.69
CA LEU A 95 -3.39 4.86 -6.91
C LEU A 95 -4.82 4.48 -7.24
N LYS A 96 -5.62 4.07 -6.25
CA LYS A 96 -7.02 3.74 -6.47
C LYS A 96 -7.80 4.94 -7.01
N LYS A 97 -7.56 6.13 -6.46
CA LYS A 97 -8.20 7.36 -6.94
C LYS A 97 -7.80 7.69 -8.38
N GLN A 98 -6.60 7.31 -8.79
CA GLN A 98 -6.08 7.58 -10.13
C GLN A 98 -6.49 6.52 -11.16
N GLY A 99 -7.29 5.54 -10.76
CA GLY A 99 -7.86 4.57 -11.69
C GLY A 99 -7.13 3.24 -11.78
N PHE A 100 -6.17 2.98 -10.89
CA PHE A 100 -5.52 1.67 -10.82
C PHE A 100 -6.47 0.68 -10.17
N GLU A 101 -6.77 -0.42 -10.85
CA GLU A 101 -7.79 -1.37 -10.40
C GLU A 101 -7.29 -2.33 -9.33
N ARG A 102 -6.04 -2.79 -9.47
CA ARG A 102 -5.44 -3.78 -8.58
C ARG A 102 -4.24 -3.17 -7.87
N VAL A 103 -4.39 -2.92 -6.58
CA VAL A 103 -3.37 -2.29 -5.75
C VAL A 103 -3.20 -3.11 -4.48
N THR A 104 -1.96 -3.44 -4.15
CA THR A 104 -1.61 -4.29 -3.01
C THR A 104 -0.58 -3.60 -2.12
N ASN A 105 -0.88 -3.52 -0.83
CA ASN A 105 0.02 -2.98 0.18
C ASN A 105 0.75 -4.14 0.87
N VAL A 106 2.07 -3.98 1.07
CA VAL A 106 2.85 -4.95 1.86
C VAL A 106 2.81 -4.53 3.33
N ARG A 107 2.07 -5.28 4.15
CA ARG A 107 1.94 -5.01 5.58
C ARG A 107 3.30 -5.10 6.27
N GLY A 108 3.57 -4.13 7.15
CA GLY A 108 4.83 -4.06 7.89
C GLY A 108 6.02 -3.61 7.06
N GLY A 109 5.88 -3.57 5.75
CA GLY A 109 6.89 -3.05 4.84
C GLY A 109 8.26 -3.69 4.98
N MET A 110 9.29 -2.89 4.76
CA MET A 110 10.69 -3.34 4.87
C MET A 110 11.03 -3.83 6.27
N SER A 111 10.37 -3.30 7.31
CA SER A 111 10.61 -3.73 8.70
C SER A 111 10.25 -5.21 8.91
N ALA A 112 9.25 -5.71 8.20
CA ALA A 112 8.80 -7.10 8.30
C ALA A 112 9.47 -8.03 7.28
N TYR A 113 10.15 -7.47 6.30
CA TYR A 113 10.82 -8.22 5.25
C TYR A 113 12.18 -8.70 5.76
#